data_28416110138536256b3c3c5fc648a1d2
#
_entry.id   28416110138536256b3c3c5fc648a1d2
#
_cell.length_a   1.000
_cell.length_b   1.000
_cell.length_c   1.000
_cell.angle_alpha   90.00
_cell.angle_beta   90.00
_cell.angle_gamma   90.00
#
_symmetry.space_group_name_H-M   'P 1'
#
loop_
_entity.id
_entity.type
_entity.pdbx_description
1 polymer ?
#
loop_
_entity_poly.entity_id
_entity_poly.type
_entity_poly.pdbx_seq_one_letter_code
_entity_poly.pdbx_strand_id
1 'polypeptide(L)'
;MNRYNDKQRIRDLYDRTSPYYQSLWGAHIHHGYWISGEETKETAQNQLIEHVASAAGLGPGCKILDVGCGFGGSSIYLAKKYGAEATGITISPIQVEMARKAAAAEGVSAKFLLMDAEEMKFEQTFDVVWSVESISHYPQKEKFFAAAAQCLEPGGTLAITDWFKKERLAEREYEKFIRPIEKGMLVALDVMEDYMALLRSNSLQIVHNEILNKNCSKSWDLGLDILKNRALWQIAAEYGVEFLDFLRAFRSMRAGYASGNFIYGLLVAKRI
;
A
#
# COMPACT_ATOMS: atom_id res chain seq x y z
N MET A 1 3.13 -18.93 11.93
CA MET A 1 2.68 -17.55 12.21
C MET A 1 3.87 -16.63 12.10
N ASN A 2 3.86 -15.71 11.16
CA ASN A 2 4.92 -14.72 11.02
C ASN A 2 4.90 -13.80 12.26
N ARG A 3 6.05 -13.60 12.90
CA ARG A 3 6.17 -12.87 14.19
C ARG A 3 6.02 -11.36 14.07
N TYR A 4 5.95 -10.82 12.85
CA TYR A 4 6.11 -9.39 12.63
C TYR A 4 4.79 -8.65 12.36
N ASN A 5 3.85 -9.26 11.66
CA ASN A 5 2.60 -8.61 11.23
C ASN A 5 1.44 -8.79 12.25
N ASP A 6 1.67 -8.38 13.50
CA ASP A 6 0.62 -8.27 14.51
C ASP A 6 -0.19 -6.99 14.30
N LYS A 7 -1.51 -7.09 14.22
CA LYS A 7 -2.42 -5.97 13.91
C LYS A 7 -2.30 -4.80 14.89
N GLN A 8 -2.15 -5.10 16.18
CA GLN A 8 -2.03 -4.04 17.19
C GLN A 8 -0.71 -3.28 17.01
N ARG A 9 0.39 -3.99 16.77
CA ARG A 9 1.69 -3.37 16.52
C ARG A 9 1.69 -2.54 15.22
N ILE A 10 1.03 -3.02 14.18
CA ILE A 10 0.87 -2.29 12.91
C ILE A 10 0.08 -1.01 13.13
N ARG A 11 -1.05 -1.09 13.84
CA ARG A 11 -1.85 0.07 14.22
C ARG A 11 -1.03 1.08 15.01
N ASP A 12 -0.35 0.63 16.07
CA ASP A 12 0.47 1.49 16.92
C ASP A 12 1.61 2.17 16.13
N LEU A 13 2.23 1.44 15.19
CA LEU A 13 3.24 2.01 14.29
C LEU A 13 2.65 3.16 13.46
N TYR A 14 1.53 2.93 12.79
CA TYR A 14 0.91 3.94 11.93
C TYR A 14 0.28 5.10 12.71
N ASP A 15 -0.32 4.85 13.88
CA ASP A 15 -0.82 5.91 14.76
C ASP A 15 0.29 6.87 15.16
N ARG A 16 1.49 6.35 15.44
CA ARG A 16 2.65 7.15 15.82
C ARG A 16 3.35 7.83 14.64
N THR A 17 3.47 7.13 13.52
CA THR A 17 4.31 7.59 12.40
C THR A 17 3.55 8.40 11.34
N SER A 18 2.23 8.27 11.20
CA SER A 18 1.46 8.95 10.16
C SER A 18 1.59 10.47 10.14
N PRO A 19 1.59 11.20 11.28
CA PRO A 19 1.81 12.64 11.28
C PRO A 19 3.19 13.05 10.72
N TYR A 20 4.21 12.24 10.99
CA TYR A 20 5.57 12.47 10.48
C TYR A 20 5.66 12.09 9.00
N TYR A 21 5.01 10.99 8.59
CA TYR A 21 4.92 10.64 7.17
C TYR A 21 4.31 11.78 6.36
N GLN A 22 3.21 12.36 6.80
CA GLN A 22 2.59 13.47 6.09
C GLN A 22 3.53 14.66 5.93
N SER A 23 4.28 15.02 6.97
CA SER A 23 5.20 16.16 6.94
C SER A 23 6.46 15.90 6.09
N LEU A 24 6.96 14.67 6.06
CA LEU A 24 8.21 14.29 5.39
C LEU A 24 8.00 13.71 3.99
N TRP A 25 6.90 12.98 3.81
CA TRP A 25 6.62 12.23 2.58
C TRP A 25 5.50 12.84 1.73
N GLY A 26 4.64 13.68 2.28
CA GLY A 26 3.56 14.38 1.58
C GLY A 26 2.20 13.70 1.70
N ALA A 27 1.33 13.90 0.69
CA ALA A 27 -0.06 13.43 0.71
C ALA A 27 -0.23 11.92 0.57
N HIS A 28 0.81 11.21 0.10
CA HIS A 28 0.77 9.76 -0.15
C HIS A 28 1.91 9.05 0.58
N ILE A 29 1.65 7.86 1.13
CA ILE A 29 2.71 7.05 1.77
C ILE A 29 3.39 6.13 0.75
N HIS A 30 2.71 5.76 -0.33
CA HIS A 30 3.15 4.79 -1.33
C HIS A 30 4.28 5.29 -2.26
N HIS A 31 4.81 4.37 -3.06
CA HIS A 31 5.81 4.65 -4.09
C HIS A 31 5.34 5.68 -5.11
N GLY A 32 6.30 6.26 -5.80
CA GLY A 32 6.06 6.97 -7.06
C GLY A 32 6.34 6.08 -8.27
N TYR A 33 5.78 6.44 -9.42
CA TYR A 33 6.04 5.84 -10.73
C TYR A 33 6.69 6.92 -11.62
N TRP A 34 7.99 6.78 -11.86
CA TRP A 34 8.77 7.70 -12.69
C TRP A 34 8.77 7.23 -14.13
N ILE A 35 8.32 8.08 -15.04
CA ILE A 35 8.30 7.84 -16.49
C ILE A 35 9.62 8.34 -17.11
N SER A 36 9.96 9.60 -16.85
CA SER A 36 11.20 10.23 -17.35
C SER A 36 12.37 10.10 -16.38
N GLY A 37 12.09 9.93 -15.10
CA GLY A 37 13.07 9.98 -14.03
C GLY A 37 13.30 11.37 -13.44
N GLU A 38 12.71 12.42 -14.02
CA GLU A 38 12.89 13.82 -13.60
C GLU A 38 11.69 14.37 -12.82
N GLU A 39 10.63 13.57 -12.66
CA GLU A 39 9.42 13.98 -11.95
C GLU A 39 9.70 14.28 -10.48
N THR A 40 8.93 15.22 -9.93
CA THR A 40 8.88 15.41 -8.47
C THR A 40 8.28 14.17 -7.81
N LYS A 41 8.55 13.97 -6.53
CA LYS A 41 7.95 12.87 -5.75
C LYS A 41 6.43 12.86 -5.86
N GLU A 42 5.79 14.00 -5.67
CA GLU A 42 4.32 14.14 -5.74
C GLU A 42 3.79 13.78 -7.13
N THR A 43 4.42 14.29 -8.20
CA THR A 43 4.08 13.93 -9.57
C THR A 43 4.18 12.41 -9.79
N ALA A 44 5.27 11.81 -9.35
CA ALA A 44 5.48 10.37 -9.51
C ALA A 44 4.48 9.54 -8.69
N GLN A 45 4.11 9.99 -7.48
CA GLN A 45 3.07 9.34 -6.68
C GLN A 45 1.70 9.41 -7.36
N ASN A 46 1.34 10.58 -7.91
CA ASN A 46 0.12 10.72 -8.71
C ASN A 46 0.16 9.86 -9.97
N GLN A 47 1.31 9.75 -10.64
CA GLN A 47 1.50 8.85 -11.80
C GLN A 47 1.33 7.38 -11.45
N LEU A 48 1.70 6.94 -10.24
CA LEU A 48 1.40 5.58 -9.79
C LEU A 48 -0.12 5.35 -9.71
N ILE A 49 -0.85 6.28 -9.09
CA ILE A 49 -2.31 6.18 -9.00
C ILE A 49 -2.92 6.10 -10.40
N GLU A 50 -2.47 6.97 -11.34
CA GLU A 50 -2.93 6.97 -12.73
C GLU A 50 -2.64 5.65 -13.45
N HIS A 51 -1.43 5.10 -13.26
CA HIS A 51 -1.03 3.85 -13.86
C HIS A 51 -1.92 2.70 -13.41
N VAL A 52 -2.17 2.61 -12.11
CA VAL A 52 -3.08 1.61 -11.52
C VAL A 52 -4.53 1.84 -11.96
N ALA A 53 -5.00 3.09 -11.97
CA ALA A 53 -6.36 3.45 -12.42
C ALA A 53 -6.59 3.07 -13.88
N SER A 54 -5.61 3.33 -14.75
CA SER A 54 -5.63 2.93 -16.16
C SER A 54 -5.68 1.42 -16.33
N ALA A 55 -4.84 0.68 -15.60
CA ALA A 55 -4.82 -0.79 -15.65
C ALA A 55 -6.14 -1.40 -15.11
N ALA A 56 -6.75 -0.77 -14.11
CA ALA A 56 -8.05 -1.15 -13.55
C ALA A 56 -9.24 -0.80 -14.46
N GLY A 57 -9.03 0.02 -15.50
CA GLY A 57 -10.11 0.52 -16.34
C GLY A 57 -11.06 1.46 -15.60
N LEU A 58 -10.52 2.28 -14.69
CA LEU A 58 -11.31 3.18 -13.86
C LEU A 58 -12.03 4.22 -14.70
N GLY A 59 -13.36 4.28 -14.57
CA GLY A 59 -14.23 5.25 -15.23
C GLY A 59 -14.65 6.41 -14.33
N PRO A 60 -15.22 7.48 -14.92
CA PRO A 60 -15.79 8.59 -14.16
C PRO A 60 -16.95 8.14 -13.25
N GLY A 61 -17.01 8.67 -12.03
CA GLY A 61 -18.12 8.44 -11.10
C GLY A 61 -18.21 7.05 -10.49
N CYS A 62 -17.17 6.19 -10.67
CA CYS A 62 -17.17 4.85 -10.11
C CYS A 62 -17.11 4.84 -8.57
N LYS A 63 -17.71 3.81 -7.97
CA LYS A 63 -17.66 3.55 -6.54
C LYS A 63 -16.38 2.77 -6.20
N ILE A 64 -15.53 3.36 -5.38
CA ILE A 64 -14.24 2.80 -5.01
C ILE A 64 -14.20 2.48 -3.51
N LEU A 65 -13.76 1.27 -3.17
CA LEU A 65 -13.35 0.90 -1.82
C LEU A 65 -11.82 0.87 -1.76
N ASP A 66 -11.22 1.86 -1.09
CA ASP A 66 -9.77 1.98 -0.87
C ASP A 66 -9.40 1.30 0.44
N VAL A 67 -8.81 0.10 0.35
CA VAL A 67 -8.50 -0.77 1.50
C VAL A 67 -7.07 -0.56 1.95
N GLY A 68 -6.90 -0.11 3.20
CA GLY A 68 -5.63 0.36 3.71
C GLY A 68 -5.32 1.78 3.21
N CYS A 69 -6.32 2.65 3.18
CA CYS A 69 -6.28 3.98 2.55
C CYS A 69 -5.26 4.95 3.16
N GLY A 70 -4.58 4.58 4.26
CA GLY A 70 -3.71 5.49 4.98
C GLY A 70 -4.45 6.77 5.37
N PHE A 71 -3.83 7.93 5.17
CA PHE A 71 -4.49 9.22 5.39
C PHE A 71 -5.21 9.77 4.16
N GLY A 72 -5.66 8.87 3.26
CA GLY A 72 -6.66 9.15 2.24
C GLY A 72 -6.14 9.68 0.91
N GLY A 73 -4.81 9.70 0.69
CA GLY A 73 -4.21 10.33 -0.49
C GLY A 73 -4.78 9.81 -1.82
N SER A 74 -4.80 8.48 -2.04
CA SER A 74 -5.36 7.87 -3.25
C SER A 74 -6.87 8.13 -3.39
N SER A 75 -7.64 7.91 -2.31
CA SER A 75 -9.09 8.15 -2.29
C SER A 75 -9.45 9.59 -2.67
N ILE A 76 -8.74 10.58 -2.11
CA ILE A 76 -8.96 12.00 -2.38
C ILE A 76 -8.59 12.33 -3.83
N TYR A 77 -7.45 11.82 -4.31
CA TYR A 77 -7.02 12.04 -5.69
C TYR A 77 -8.02 11.48 -6.70
N LEU A 78 -8.47 10.25 -6.48
CA LEU A 78 -9.44 9.59 -7.37
C LEU A 78 -10.81 10.29 -7.34
N ALA A 79 -11.28 10.71 -6.16
CA ALA A 79 -12.50 11.50 -6.05
C ALA A 79 -12.41 12.84 -6.80
N LYS A 80 -11.26 13.53 -6.68
CA LYS A 80 -11.05 14.84 -7.34
C LYS A 80 -10.92 14.72 -8.85
N LYS A 81 -10.18 13.74 -9.34
CA LYS A 81 -9.87 13.62 -10.76
C LYS A 81 -10.92 12.89 -11.57
N TYR A 82 -11.47 11.81 -11.02
CA TYR A 82 -12.44 10.96 -11.71
C TYR A 82 -13.88 11.17 -11.24
N GLY A 83 -14.12 12.04 -10.25
CA GLY A 83 -15.44 12.15 -9.62
C GLY A 83 -15.88 10.87 -8.90
N ALA A 84 -14.91 10.03 -8.47
CA ALA A 84 -15.20 8.76 -7.86
C ALA A 84 -15.88 8.90 -6.50
N GLU A 85 -16.84 8.01 -6.21
CA GLU A 85 -17.44 7.87 -4.87
C GLU A 85 -16.50 7.01 -4.01
N ALA A 86 -15.50 7.64 -3.38
CA ALA A 86 -14.48 6.93 -2.63
C ALA A 86 -14.90 6.64 -1.18
N THR A 87 -14.73 5.39 -0.76
CA THR A 87 -14.79 4.95 0.64
C THR A 87 -13.45 4.34 1.01
N GLY A 88 -12.72 4.97 1.94
CA GLY A 88 -11.44 4.47 2.45
C GLY A 88 -11.60 3.76 3.79
N ILE A 89 -10.90 2.66 4.00
CA ILE A 89 -10.82 1.97 5.30
C ILE A 89 -9.37 1.82 5.76
N THR A 90 -9.16 1.96 7.06
CA THR A 90 -7.88 1.73 7.74
C THR A 90 -8.12 1.28 9.18
N ILE A 91 -7.15 0.56 9.78
CA ILE A 91 -7.19 0.16 11.20
C ILE A 91 -6.71 1.26 12.16
N SER A 92 -6.16 2.37 11.63
CA SER A 92 -5.63 3.48 12.41
C SER A 92 -6.68 4.60 12.59
N PRO A 93 -7.14 4.88 13.81
CA PRO A 93 -8.06 6.01 14.06
C PRO A 93 -7.40 7.35 13.75
N ILE A 94 -6.09 7.49 13.93
CA ILE A 94 -5.34 8.70 13.59
C ILE A 94 -5.37 8.94 12.08
N GLN A 95 -5.17 7.89 11.27
CA GLN A 95 -5.27 8.01 9.81
C GLN A 95 -6.68 8.38 9.35
N VAL A 96 -7.74 7.82 9.97
CA VAL A 96 -9.13 8.21 9.66
C VAL A 96 -9.35 9.69 9.89
N GLU A 97 -8.87 10.22 11.02
CA GLU A 97 -9.00 11.65 11.33
C GLU A 97 -8.22 12.52 10.33
N MET A 98 -6.99 12.14 10.01
CA MET A 98 -6.15 12.83 9.03
C MET A 98 -6.80 12.82 7.64
N ALA A 99 -7.31 11.67 7.19
CA ALA A 99 -7.97 11.52 5.89
C ALA A 99 -9.23 12.39 5.77
N ARG A 100 -10.07 12.43 6.83
CA ARG A 100 -11.25 13.29 6.88
C ARG A 100 -10.89 14.79 6.80
N LYS A 101 -9.84 15.20 7.52
CA LYS A 101 -9.35 16.59 7.47
C LYS A 101 -8.81 16.93 6.08
N ALA A 102 -8.04 16.02 5.46
CA ALA A 102 -7.50 16.21 4.13
C ALA A 102 -8.61 16.30 3.07
N ALA A 103 -9.61 15.42 3.09
CA ALA A 103 -10.75 15.46 2.18
C ALA A 103 -11.56 16.76 2.30
N ALA A 104 -11.81 17.23 3.53
CA ALA A 104 -12.49 18.49 3.77
C ALA A 104 -11.70 19.69 3.24
N ALA A 105 -10.36 19.70 3.42
CA ALA A 105 -9.50 20.76 2.90
C ALA A 105 -9.48 20.81 1.36
N GLU A 106 -9.56 19.66 0.70
CA GLU A 106 -9.62 19.53 -0.76
C GLU A 106 -11.05 19.71 -1.33
N GLY A 107 -12.07 19.81 -0.47
CA GLY A 107 -13.46 19.97 -0.87
C GLY A 107 -14.06 18.77 -1.58
N VAL A 108 -13.54 17.55 -1.31
CA VAL A 108 -14.04 16.30 -1.92
C VAL A 108 -14.89 15.48 -0.95
N SER A 109 -15.91 14.82 -1.49
CA SER A 109 -16.80 13.95 -0.72
C SER A 109 -16.27 12.52 -0.74
N ALA A 110 -15.27 12.23 0.13
CA ALA A 110 -14.79 10.88 0.38
C ALA A 110 -15.12 10.45 1.81
N LYS A 111 -15.48 9.18 1.99
CA LYS A 111 -15.81 8.61 3.31
C LYS A 111 -14.62 7.85 3.85
N PHE A 112 -14.32 7.98 5.16
CA PHE A 112 -13.24 7.25 5.81
C PHE A 112 -13.74 6.56 7.07
N LEU A 113 -13.47 5.24 7.18
CA LEU A 113 -13.97 4.39 8.24
C LEU A 113 -12.82 3.67 8.94
N LEU A 114 -12.95 3.53 10.26
CA LEU A 114 -12.10 2.66 11.05
C LEU A 114 -12.60 1.22 10.87
N MET A 115 -11.89 0.41 10.11
CA MET A 115 -12.31 -0.95 9.77
C MET A 115 -11.09 -1.82 9.44
N ASP A 116 -11.15 -3.07 9.88
CA ASP A 116 -10.16 -4.09 9.54
C ASP A 116 -10.46 -4.68 8.16
N ALA A 117 -9.46 -4.67 7.27
CA ALA A 117 -9.56 -5.21 5.91
C ALA A 117 -9.91 -6.71 5.86
N GLU A 118 -9.50 -7.49 6.87
CA GLU A 118 -9.77 -8.93 6.95
C GLU A 118 -11.19 -9.26 7.49
N GLU A 119 -11.89 -8.24 7.99
CA GLU A 119 -13.25 -8.37 8.56
C GLU A 119 -14.26 -7.43 7.89
N MET A 120 -13.83 -6.75 6.81
CA MET A 120 -14.66 -5.75 6.13
C MET A 120 -15.94 -6.37 5.56
N LYS A 121 -17.06 -5.68 5.79
CA LYS A 121 -18.38 -6.03 5.25
C LYS A 121 -19.13 -4.75 4.91
N PHE A 122 -19.75 -4.74 3.75
CA PHE A 122 -20.57 -3.62 3.28
C PHE A 122 -21.91 -4.15 2.77
N GLU A 123 -22.96 -3.36 2.96
CA GLU A 123 -24.29 -3.64 2.37
C GLU A 123 -24.34 -3.33 0.88
N GLN A 124 -23.51 -2.38 0.43
CA GLN A 124 -23.34 -2.00 -0.97
C GLN A 124 -22.13 -2.69 -1.60
N THR A 125 -22.15 -2.81 -2.91
CA THR A 125 -21.00 -3.26 -3.71
C THR A 125 -20.26 -2.08 -4.34
N PHE A 126 -19.05 -2.35 -4.82
CA PHE A 126 -18.15 -1.37 -5.42
C PHE A 126 -17.75 -1.80 -6.82
N ASP A 127 -17.56 -0.83 -7.71
CA ASP A 127 -17.01 -1.05 -9.06
C ASP A 127 -15.54 -1.46 -8.98
N VAL A 128 -14.82 -0.85 -8.02
CA VAL A 128 -13.39 -1.10 -7.81
C VAL A 128 -13.10 -1.27 -6.31
N VAL A 129 -12.41 -2.35 -5.96
CA VAL A 129 -11.67 -2.48 -4.71
C VAL A 129 -10.21 -2.15 -5.02
N TRP A 130 -9.70 -1.15 -4.33
CA TRP A 130 -8.36 -0.59 -4.51
C TRP A 130 -7.51 -0.89 -3.28
N SER A 131 -6.28 -1.36 -3.45
CA SER A 131 -5.36 -1.58 -2.34
C SER A 131 -3.93 -1.30 -2.77
N VAL A 132 -3.32 -0.27 -2.21
CA VAL A 132 -1.96 0.16 -2.51
C VAL A 132 -1.10 0.02 -1.27
N GLU A 133 -0.10 -0.88 -1.35
CA GLU A 133 0.92 -1.11 -0.30
C GLU A 133 0.33 -1.39 1.09
N SER A 134 -0.65 -2.26 1.18
CA SER A 134 -1.26 -2.58 2.47
C SER A 134 -1.41 -4.07 2.77
N ILE A 135 -1.57 -4.93 1.76
CA ILE A 135 -1.90 -6.36 1.98
C ILE A 135 -0.73 -7.12 2.62
N SER A 136 0.52 -6.72 2.35
CA SER A 136 1.72 -7.28 2.99
C SER A 136 1.68 -7.18 4.54
N HIS A 137 0.90 -6.26 5.10
CA HIS A 137 0.67 -6.15 6.54
C HIS A 137 -0.34 -7.16 7.09
N TYR A 138 -1.21 -7.75 6.27
CA TYR A 138 -2.32 -8.56 6.76
C TYR A 138 -1.86 -9.95 7.21
N PRO A 139 -2.18 -10.37 8.46
CA PRO A 139 -1.84 -11.69 8.97
C PRO A 139 -2.58 -12.84 8.26
N GLN A 140 -3.80 -12.60 7.79
CA GLN A 140 -4.68 -13.58 7.16
C GLN A 140 -5.17 -13.07 5.81
N LYS A 141 -4.23 -12.99 4.85
CA LYS A 141 -4.48 -12.43 3.51
C LYS A 141 -5.64 -13.10 2.79
N GLU A 142 -5.83 -14.39 2.99
CA GLU A 142 -6.95 -15.16 2.46
C GLU A 142 -8.32 -14.56 2.84
N LYS A 143 -8.44 -14.01 4.06
CA LYS A 143 -9.67 -13.34 4.49
C LYS A 143 -9.87 -12.03 3.74
N PHE A 144 -8.80 -11.27 3.53
CA PHE A 144 -8.88 -10.04 2.74
C PHE A 144 -9.35 -10.34 1.31
N PHE A 145 -8.74 -11.32 0.61
CA PHE A 145 -9.13 -11.64 -0.76
C PHE A 145 -10.57 -12.12 -0.87
N ALA A 146 -11.04 -12.92 0.09
CA ALA A 146 -12.43 -13.36 0.16
C ALA A 146 -13.40 -12.18 0.40
N ALA A 147 -13.08 -11.28 1.33
CA ALA A 147 -13.89 -10.11 1.63
C ALA A 147 -13.89 -9.12 0.46
N ALA A 148 -12.74 -8.88 -0.19
CA ALA A 148 -12.62 -8.02 -1.36
C ALA A 148 -13.49 -8.51 -2.53
N ALA A 149 -13.47 -9.83 -2.81
CA ALA A 149 -14.34 -10.42 -3.83
C ALA A 149 -15.83 -10.24 -3.52
N GLN A 150 -16.23 -10.32 -2.23
CA GLN A 150 -17.62 -10.10 -1.82
C GLN A 150 -18.05 -8.62 -1.94
N CYS A 151 -17.12 -7.69 -1.75
CA CYS A 151 -17.40 -6.25 -1.86
C CYS A 151 -17.52 -5.76 -3.30
N LEU A 152 -17.02 -6.51 -4.31
CA LEU A 152 -17.10 -6.14 -5.72
C LEU A 152 -18.46 -6.44 -6.32
N GLU A 153 -18.91 -5.61 -7.26
CA GLU A 153 -19.99 -5.99 -8.18
C GLU A 153 -19.58 -7.13 -9.13
N PRO A 154 -20.52 -7.88 -9.71
CA PRO A 154 -20.21 -8.76 -10.84
C PRO A 154 -19.53 -7.97 -11.97
N GLY A 155 -18.36 -8.40 -12.43
CA GLY A 155 -17.53 -7.65 -13.39
C GLY A 155 -16.68 -6.53 -12.78
N GLY A 156 -16.82 -6.24 -11.50
CA GLY A 156 -16.01 -5.27 -10.77
C GLY A 156 -14.54 -5.67 -10.68
N THR A 157 -13.68 -4.72 -10.39
CA THR A 157 -12.22 -4.87 -10.49
C THR A 157 -11.54 -4.78 -9.12
N LEU A 158 -10.64 -5.72 -8.81
CA LEU A 158 -9.69 -5.60 -7.70
C LEU A 158 -8.34 -5.14 -8.27
N ALA A 159 -7.86 -3.98 -7.84
CA ALA A 159 -6.57 -3.43 -8.24
C ALA A 159 -5.62 -3.34 -7.03
N ILE A 160 -4.46 -3.96 -7.16
CA ILE A 160 -3.49 -4.13 -6.07
C ILE A 160 -2.11 -3.70 -6.54
N THR A 161 -1.43 -2.83 -5.78
CA THR A 161 0.03 -2.78 -5.81
C THR A 161 0.57 -3.16 -4.43
N ASP A 162 1.59 -4.01 -4.40
CA ASP A 162 2.18 -4.43 -3.12
C ASP A 162 3.63 -4.89 -3.27
N TRP A 163 4.22 -5.21 -2.14
CA TRP A 163 5.58 -5.69 -1.99
C TRP A 163 5.62 -7.21 -1.97
N PHE A 164 6.57 -7.76 -2.71
CA PHE A 164 6.76 -9.20 -2.84
C PHE A 164 8.22 -9.57 -2.68
N LYS A 165 8.48 -10.80 -2.29
CA LYS A 165 9.80 -11.41 -2.39
C LYS A 165 9.93 -12.19 -3.71
N LYS A 166 11.14 -12.34 -4.19
CA LYS A 166 11.45 -13.19 -5.34
C LYS A 166 11.08 -14.65 -5.07
N GLU A 167 10.54 -15.31 -6.08
CA GLU A 167 10.41 -16.76 -6.06
C GLU A 167 11.77 -17.45 -5.86
N ARG A 168 11.79 -18.59 -5.15
CA ARG A 168 13.00 -19.39 -4.94
C ARG A 168 14.18 -18.59 -4.38
N LEU A 169 13.93 -17.87 -3.32
CA LEU A 169 14.95 -17.11 -2.61
C LEU A 169 15.82 -18.06 -1.77
N ALA A 170 17.15 -17.96 -1.90
CA ALA A 170 18.07 -18.69 -1.03
C ALA A 170 18.01 -18.14 0.40
N GLU A 171 18.19 -18.98 1.42
CA GLU A 171 18.12 -18.58 2.83
C GLU A 171 19.03 -17.38 3.13
N ARG A 172 20.27 -17.37 2.60
CA ARG A 172 21.21 -16.26 2.76
C ARG A 172 20.68 -14.95 2.18
N GLU A 173 19.94 -14.99 1.07
CA GLU A 173 19.34 -13.82 0.43
C GLU A 173 18.13 -13.33 1.22
N TYR A 174 17.31 -14.28 1.73
CA TYR A 174 16.19 -13.97 2.61
C TYR A 174 16.67 -13.24 3.88
N GLU A 175 17.66 -13.80 4.58
CA GLU A 175 18.24 -13.18 5.77
C GLU A 175 18.82 -11.79 5.52
N LYS A 176 19.43 -11.60 4.35
CA LYS A 176 20.10 -10.35 3.99
C LYS A 176 19.13 -9.26 3.55
N PHE A 177 18.12 -9.61 2.72
CA PHE A 177 17.30 -8.62 2.05
C PHE A 177 15.85 -8.58 2.56
N ILE A 178 15.24 -9.73 2.85
CA ILE A 178 13.81 -9.82 3.14
C ILE A 178 13.51 -9.71 4.63
N ARG A 179 14.18 -10.50 5.48
CA ARG A 179 13.94 -10.47 6.93
C ARG A 179 14.04 -9.07 7.57
N PRO A 180 15.02 -8.21 7.23
CA PRO A 180 15.06 -6.85 7.76
C PRO A 180 13.87 -6.00 7.33
N ILE A 181 13.35 -6.21 6.12
CA ILE A 181 12.14 -5.54 5.62
C ILE A 181 10.93 -5.98 6.43
N GLU A 182 10.70 -7.30 6.52
CA GLU A 182 9.56 -7.85 7.27
C GLU A 182 9.56 -7.40 8.73
N LYS A 183 10.73 -7.43 9.37
CA LYS A 183 10.88 -6.98 10.76
C LYS A 183 10.63 -5.49 10.94
N GLY A 184 11.23 -4.66 10.09
CA GLY A 184 11.19 -3.20 10.25
C GLY A 184 9.89 -2.57 9.79
N MET A 185 9.24 -3.17 8.78
CA MET A 185 7.97 -2.67 8.23
C MET A 185 6.74 -3.41 8.80
N LEU A 186 6.93 -4.40 9.67
CA LEU A 186 5.85 -5.23 10.22
C LEU A 186 5.00 -5.88 9.12
N VAL A 187 5.64 -6.46 8.12
CA VAL A 187 5.00 -7.12 6.97
C VAL A 187 5.34 -8.61 6.91
N ALA A 188 4.56 -9.34 6.13
CA ALA A 188 4.88 -10.69 5.68
C ALA A 188 4.91 -10.69 4.15
N LEU A 189 6.09 -10.86 3.56
CA LEU A 189 6.24 -10.82 2.11
C LEU A 189 6.02 -12.21 1.51
N ASP A 190 5.03 -12.31 0.65
CA ASP A 190 4.76 -13.49 -0.17
C ASP A 190 5.39 -13.34 -1.56
N VAL A 191 5.35 -14.36 -2.37
CA VAL A 191 5.64 -14.24 -3.80
C VAL A 191 4.36 -13.79 -4.53
N MET A 192 4.51 -13.15 -5.68
CA MET A 192 3.37 -12.62 -6.44
C MET A 192 2.39 -13.73 -6.84
N GLU A 193 2.88 -14.95 -7.10
CA GLU A 193 2.06 -16.11 -7.43
C GLU A 193 1.11 -16.53 -6.28
N ASP A 194 1.50 -16.32 -5.01
CA ASP A 194 0.62 -16.60 -3.87
C ASP A 194 -0.63 -15.70 -3.92
N TYR A 195 -0.47 -14.41 -4.22
CA TYR A 195 -1.61 -13.50 -4.41
C TYR A 195 -2.44 -13.89 -5.64
N MET A 196 -1.79 -14.27 -6.74
CA MET A 196 -2.50 -14.74 -7.93
C MET A 196 -3.30 -16.02 -7.66
N ALA A 197 -2.80 -16.93 -6.84
CA ALA A 197 -3.55 -18.11 -6.39
C ALA A 197 -4.76 -17.73 -5.54
N LEU A 198 -4.61 -16.77 -4.61
CA LEU A 198 -5.71 -16.26 -3.80
C LEU A 198 -6.77 -15.52 -4.64
N LEU A 199 -6.36 -14.79 -5.67
CA LEU A 199 -7.31 -14.19 -6.63
C LEU A 199 -8.15 -15.26 -7.32
N ARG A 200 -7.50 -16.26 -7.92
CA ARG A 200 -8.19 -17.35 -8.64
C ARG A 200 -9.14 -18.15 -7.74
N SER A 201 -8.74 -18.44 -6.48
CA SER A 201 -9.58 -19.19 -5.53
C SER A 201 -10.83 -18.42 -5.08
N ASN A 202 -10.87 -17.08 -5.28
CA ASN A 202 -12.00 -16.22 -4.97
C ASN A 202 -12.77 -15.75 -6.22
N SER A 203 -12.71 -16.51 -7.33
CA SER A 203 -13.39 -16.18 -8.61
C SER A 203 -13.02 -14.80 -9.16
N LEU A 204 -11.75 -14.42 -8.99
CA LEU A 204 -11.17 -13.19 -9.54
C LEU A 204 -10.23 -13.56 -10.69
N GLN A 205 -10.64 -13.24 -11.92
CA GLN A 205 -9.85 -13.47 -13.12
C GLN A 205 -8.77 -12.40 -13.26
N ILE A 206 -7.52 -12.79 -13.26
CA ILE A 206 -6.38 -11.88 -13.45
C ILE A 206 -6.41 -11.37 -14.88
N VAL A 207 -6.49 -10.06 -15.06
CA VAL A 207 -6.50 -9.38 -16.36
C VAL A 207 -5.22 -8.58 -16.62
N HIS A 208 -4.46 -8.26 -15.59
CA HIS A 208 -3.17 -7.58 -15.71
C HIS A 208 -2.24 -7.99 -14.57
N ASN A 209 -0.96 -8.15 -14.85
CA ASN A 209 0.11 -8.28 -13.88
C ASN A 209 1.38 -7.60 -14.41
N GLU A 210 2.10 -6.88 -13.54
CA GLU A 210 3.27 -6.12 -13.93
C GLU A 210 4.26 -5.98 -12.77
N ILE A 211 5.56 -6.04 -13.06
CA ILE A 211 6.62 -5.71 -12.10
C ILE A 211 7.04 -4.26 -12.32
N LEU A 212 6.84 -3.43 -11.29
CA LEU A 212 7.04 -1.99 -11.35
C LEU A 212 8.43 -1.52 -10.86
N ASN A 213 9.34 -2.43 -10.51
CA ASN A 213 10.63 -2.10 -9.90
C ASN A 213 11.39 -1.00 -10.64
N LYS A 214 11.44 -1.07 -11.99
CA LYS A 214 12.18 -0.11 -12.81
C LYS A 214 11.68 1.31 -12.60
N ASN A 215 10.39 1.52 -12.67
CA ASN A 215 9.76 2.83 -12.59
C ASN A 215 9.59 3.35 -11.15
N CYS A 216 9.62 2.45 -10.15
CA CYS A 216 9.40 2.82 -8.75
C CYS A 216 10.68 2.86 -7.89
N SER A 217 11.84 2.48 -8.44
CA SER A 217 13.11 2.36 -7.69
C SER A 217 13.56 3.65 -7.02
N LYS A 218 13.28 4.82 -7.62
CA LYS A 218 13.66 6.14 -7.08
C LYS A 218 12.99 6.46 -5.75
N SER A 219 11.85 5.82 -5.44
CA SER A 219 11.21 5.93 -4.12
C SER A 219 12.15 5.58 -2.98
N TRP A 220 12.99 4.55 -3.17
CA TRP A 220 13.94 4.12 -2.14
C TRP A 220 15.16 5.03 -2.02
N ASP A 221 15.58 5.67 -3.09
CA ASP A 221 16.64 6.69 -3.03
C ASP A 221 16.15 7.90 -2.24
N LEU A 222 14.91 8.35 -2.48
CA LEU A 222 14.26 9.41 -1.70
C LEU A 222 14.02 8.99 -0.24
N GLY A 223 13.60 7.74 0.00
CA GLY A 223 13.45 7.18 1.35
C GLY A 223 14.77 7.21 2.14
N LEU A 224 15.89 6.87 1.50
CA LEU A 224 17.22 6.96 2.12
C LEU A 224 17.64 8.41 2.40
N ASP A 225 17.23 9.37 1.56
CA ASP A 225 17.50 10.79 1.80
C ASP A 225 16.74 11.32 3.03
N ILE A 226 15.53 10.84 3.27
CA ILE A 226 14.76 11.15 4.48
C ILE A 226 15.51 10.70 5.74
N LEU A 227 16.25 9.58 5.70
CA LEU A 227 17.06 9.13 6.84
C LEU A 227 18.17 10.11 7.27
N LYS A 228 18.51 11.07 6.42
CA LYS A 228 19.45 12.17 6.74
C LYS A 228 18.79 13.27 7.57
N ASN A 229 17.45 13.28 7.70
CA ASN A 229 16.74 14.30 8.45
C ASN A 229 16.93 14.10 9.97
N ARG A 230 17.45 15.14 10.66
CA ARG A 230 17.70 15.11 12.12
C ARG A 230 16.44 14.81 12.94
N ALA A 231 15.27 15.26 12.48
CA ALA A 231 14.00 15.01 13.16
C ALA A 231 13.68 13.51 13.30
N LEU A 232 14.03 12.69 12.31
CA LEU A 232 13.85 11.25 12.38
C LEU A 232 14.70 10.59 13.47
N TRP A 233 15.90 11.09 13.72
CA TRP A 233 16.77 10.55 14.76
C TRP A 233 16.32 10.97 16.18
N GLN A 234 15.62 12.09 16.29
CA GLN A 234 14.94 12.47 17.55
C GLN A 234 13.78 11.51 17.83
N ILE A 235 12.98 11.18 16.81
CA ILE A 235 11.91 10.17 16.89
C ILE A 235 12.52 8.80 17.24
N ALA A 236 13.64 8.40 16.60
CA ALA A 236 14.33 7.16 16.91
C ALA A 236 14.77 7.07 18.38
N ALA A 237 15.21 8.17 18.97
CA ALA A 237 15.59 8.21 20.38
C ALA A 237 14.37 8.05 21.31
N GLU A 238 13.21 8.55 20.91
CA GLU A 238 11.95 8.44 21.66
C GLU A 238 11.32 7.04 21.55
N TYR A 239 11.36 6.43 20.37
CA TYR A 239 10.68 5.15 20.07
C TYR A 239 11.59 3.90 20.16
N GLY A 240 12.88 4.07 20.37
CA GLY A 240 13.81 2.98 20.67
C GLY A 240 14.14 2.04 19.51
N VAL A 241 14.42 0.76 19.85
CA VAL A 241 14.96 -0.24 18.91
C VAL A 241 14.03 -0.55 17.75
N GLU A 242 12.71 -0.54 17.95
CA GLU A 242 11.74 -0.83 16.90
C GLU A 242 11.81 0.18 15.76
N PHE A 243 12.01 1.45 16.10
CA PHE A 243 12.18 2.49 15.09
C PHE A 243 13.53 2.39 14.36
N LEU A 244 14.57 1.89 15.03
CA LEU A 244 15.85 1.61 14.36
C LEU A 244 15.74 0.47 13.36
N ASP A 245 14.95 -0.57 13.65
CA ASP A 245 14.67 -1.65 12.69
C ASP A 245 13.89 -1.11 11.47
N PHE A 246 12.92 -0.24 11.69
CA PHE A 246 12.22 0.49 10.63
C PHE A 246 13.20 1.27 9.73
N LEU A 247 14.10 2.07 10.31
CA LEU A 247 15.11 2.81 9.54
C LEU A 247 16.09 1.89 8.78
N ARG A 248 16.45 0.74 9.35
CA ARG A 248 17.30 -0.27 8.70
C ARG A 248 16.61 -0.92 7.52
N ALA A 249 15.29 -1.12 7.59
CA ALA A 249 14.51 -1.71 6.51
C ALA A 249 14.65 -0.93 5.20
N PHE A 250 14.71 0.41 5.22
CA PHE A 250 14.90 1.23 4.01
C PHE A 250 16.16 0.85 3.23
N ARG A 251 17.29 0.58 3.91
CA ARG A 251 18.53 0.14 3.25
C ARG A 251 18.36 -1.24 2.62
N SER A 252 17.67 -2.15 3.32
CA SER A 252 17.41 -3.49 2.81
C SER A 252 16.44 -3.47 1.64
N MET A 253 15.43 -2.61 1.65
CA MET A 253 14.51 -2.39 0.53
C MET A 253 15.26 -1.90 -0.70
N ARG A 254 16.08 -0.87 -0.58
CA ARG A 254 16.90 -0.38 -1.70
C ARG A 254 17.84 -1.44 -2.27
N ALA A 255 18.52 -2.18 -1.39
CA ALA A 255 19.42 -3.25 -1.79
C ALA A 255 18.67 -4.46 -2.39
N GLY A 256 17.52 -4.82 -1.82
CA GLY A 256 16.62 -5.85 -2.33
C GLY A 256 16.10 -5.55 -3.72
N TYR A 257 15.70 -4.29 -3.98
CA TYR A 257 15.32 -3.81 -5.32
C TYR A 257 16.46 -3.96 -6.32
N ALA A 258 17.65 -3.47 -5.97
CA ALA A 258 18.82 -3.52 -6.86
C ALA A 258 19.25 -4.98 -7.19
N SER A 259 19.03 -5.92 -6.26
CA SER A 259 19.35 -7.34 -6.47
C SER A 259 18.22 -8.15 -7.11
N GLY A 260 17.02 -7.57 -7.27
CA GLY A 260 15.82 -8.26 -7.76
C GLY A 260 15.22 -9.26 -6.76
N ASN A 261 15.61 -9.19 -5.47
CA ASN A 261 15.09 -10.06 -4.41
C ASN A 261 13.85 -9.48 -3.72
N PHE A 262 13.66 -8.17 -3.81
CA PHE A 262 12.48 -7.44 -3.37
C PHE A 262 11.77 -6.83 -4.58
N ILE A 263 10.50 -7.11 -4.73
CA ILE A 263 9.72 -6.82 -5.93
C ILE A 263 8.55 -5.91 -5.53
N TYR A 264 8.24 -4.96 -6.38
CA TYR A 264 7.02 -4.17 -6.34
C TYR A 264 6.18 -4.52 -7.55
N GLY A 265 4.94 -4.96 -7.34
CA GLY A 265 4.10 -5.49 -8.39
C GLY A 265 2.71 -4.87 -8.42
N LEU A 266 2.12 -4.86 -9.61
CA LEU A 266 0.72 -4.52 -9.87
C LEU A 266 -0.02 -5.79 -10.31
N LEU A 267 -1.16 -6.05 -9.67
CA LEU A 267 -2.12 -7.08 -10.04
C LEU A 267 -3.50 -6.45 -10.22
N VAL A 268 -4.15 -6.76 -11.34
CA VAL A 268 -5.54 -6.38 -11.58
C VAL A 268 -6.33 -7.62 -11.92
N ALA A 269 -7.47 -7.81 -11.23
CA ALA A 269 -8.34 -8.95 -11.46
C ALA A 269 -9.82 -8.52 -11.49
N LYS A 270 -10.64 -9.18 -12.32
CA LYS A 270 -12.07 -8.94 -12.44
C LYS A 270 -12.87 -10.04 -11.76
N ARG A 271 -13.93 -9.68 -11.05
CA ARG A 271 -14.89 -10.63 -10.53
C ARG A 271 -15.71 -11.24 -11.67
N ILE A 272 -15.66 -12.59 -11.79
CA ILE A 272 -16.42 -13.37 -12.74
C ILE A 272 -17.71 -13.90 -12.13
#